data_e1c2d69b881e992eb64a04f1f8a8aee7
#
_entry.id   e1c2d69b881e992eb64a04f1f8a8aee7
#
_cell.length_a   1.000
_cell.length_b   1.000
_cell.length_c   1.000
_cell.angle_alpha   90.00
_cell.angle_beta   90.00
_cell.angle_gamma   90.00
#
_symmetry.space_group_name_H-M   'P 1'
#
loop_
_entity.id
_entity.type
_entity.pdbx_description
1 polymer ?
#
loop_
_entity_poly.entity_id
_entity_poly.type
_entity_poly.pdbx_seq_one_letter_code
_entity_poly.pdbx_strand_id
1 'polypeptide(L)'
;MSGLLDWVEKRLPVMDAYKKHLSEYPMPKNFNFWYIFGSLAMLVLVNQLVTGIWLTMNYVPSGDGAFASVEYIMRDVDYGWLLRYMHSTGASAFFIVIYLHMFRGLIYGSYQKPRELLWLFGMLIFLVLMAEALWATYYLGGKCLTGARRLSFHCLVRFLLLAMT
;
A
#
# COMPACT_ATOMS: atom_id res chain seq x y z
N MET A 1 19.88 12.07 -27.20
CA MET A 1 18.99 11.53 -26.16
C MET A 1 17.65 12.27 -26.08
N SER A 2 17.53 13.47 -26.64
CA SER A 2 16.28 14.26 -26.67
C SER A 2 15.14 13.62 -27.49
N GLY A 3 15.43 12.98 -28.62
CA GLY A 3 14.39 12.44 -29.50
C GLY A 3 13.55 11.29 -28.94
N LEU A 4 14.10 10.49 -28.04
CA LEU A 4 13.37 9.37 -27.43
C LEU A 4 12.43 9.87 -26.33
N LEU A 5 12.86 10.85 -25.55
CA LEU A 5 12.02 11.50 -24.56
C LEU A 5 10.87 12.27 -25.21
N ASP A 6 11.15 13.00 -26.28
CA ASP A 6 10.13 13.73 -27.04
C ASP A 6 9.13 12.76 -27.72
N TRP A 7 9.62 11.61 -28.17
CA TRP A 7 8.74 10.57 -28.75
C TRP A 7 7.81 9.94 -27.72
N VAL A 8 8.31 9.70 -26.48
CA VAL A 8 7.52 9.18 -25.36
C VAL A 8 6.51 10.23 -24.92
N GLU A 9 6.92 11.47 -24.73
CA GLU A 9 6.07 12.56 -24.26
C GLU A 9 4.91 12.86 -25.21
N LYS A 10 5.11 12.73 -26.52
CA LYS A 10 4.04 12.87 -27.53
C LYS A 10 2.97 11.77 -27.45
N ARG A 11 3.29 10.59 -26.94
CA ARG A 11 2.37 9.44 -26.84
C ARG A 11 1.81 9.24 -25.46
N LEU A 12 2.60 9.53 -24.46
CA LEU A 12 2.26 9.44 -23.06
C LEU A 12 2.77 10.71 -22.36
N PRO A 13 1.94 11.76 -22.23
CA PRO A 13 2.35 13.04 -21.66
C PRO A 13 2.55 12.92 -20.13
N VAL A 14 3.65 12.25 -19.74
CA VAL A 14 3.97 11.96 -18.33
C VAL A 14 4.34 13.25 -17.60
N MET A 15 5.11 14.12 -18.25
CA MET A 15 5.55 15.39 -17.65
C MET A 15 4.38 16.36 -17.48
N ASP A 16 3.46 16.40 -18.44
CA ASP A 16 2.26 17.22 -18.32
C ASP A 16 1.33 16.70 -17.25
N ALA A 17 1.16 15.37 -17.15
CA ALA A 17 0.40 14.75 -16.09
C ALA A 17 1.03 15.00 -14.72
N TYR A 18 2.36 14.90 -14.60
CA TYR A 18 3.09 15.20 -13.38
C TYR A 18 2.90 16.66 -12.95
N LYS A 19 3.09 17.61 -13.87
CA LYS A 19 2.90 19.03 -13.59
C LYS A 19 1.48 19.32 -13.13
N LYS A 20 0.48 18.84 -13.88
CA LYS A 20 -0.94 19.11 -13.63
C LYS A 20 -1.44 18.48 -12.32
N HIS A 21 -0.94 17.29 -11.95
CA HIS A 21 -1.49 16.54 -10.83
C HIS A 21 -0.63 16.57 -9.55
N LEU A 22 0.66 16.90 -9.65
CA LEU A 22 1.56 16.94 -8.49
C LEU A 22 2.19 18.31 -8.26
N SER A 23 2.77 18.95 -9.29
CA SER A 23 3.56 20.18 -9.10
C SER A 23 2.69 21.45 -9.05
N GLU A 24 1.72 21.58 -9.97
CA GLU A 24 0.89 22.77 -10.13
C GLU A 24 -0.55 22.57 -9.64
N TYR A 25 -0.78 21.50 -8.87
CA TYR A 25 -2.11 21.22 -8.32
C TYR A 25 -2.51 22.32 -7.32
N PRO A 26 -3.61 23.06 -7.57
CA PRO A 26 -4.05 24.10 -6.66
C PRO A 26 -4.52 23.47 -5.34
N MET A 27 -3.80 23.76 -4.26
CA MET A 27 -4.19 23.28 -2.94
C MET A 27 -5.46 23.99 -2.48
N PRO A 28 -6.45 23.25 -1.97
CA PRO A 28 -7.66 23.85 -1.41
C PRO A 28 -7.29 24.70 -0.18
N LYS A 29 -7.94 25.85 -0.02
CA LYS A 29 -7.70 26.79 1.11
C LYS A 29 -7.94 26.15 2.49
N ASN A 30 -8.75 25.08 2.55
CA ASN A 30 -9.08 24.33 3.77
C ASN A 30 -8.22 23.07 3.91
N PHE A 31 -6.92 23.17 3.64
CA PHE A 31 -5.98 22.05 3.79
C PHE A 31 -5.81 21.71 5.26
N ASN A 32 -6.39 20.58 5.67
CA ASN A 32 -6.33 20.07 7.03
C ASN A 32 -5.43 18.83 7.10
N PHE A 33 -5.00 18.47 8.30
CA PHE A 33 -4.22 17.26 8.60
C PHE A 33 -4.78 15.98 7.92
N TRP A 34 -6.10 15.87 7.79
CA TRP A 34 -6.75 14.72 7.14
C TRP A 34 -6.41 14.52 5.65
N TYR A 35 -5.98 15.58 4.96
CA TYR A 35 -5.57 15.48 3.55
C TYR A 35 -4.21 14.80 3.35
N ILE A 36 -3.36 14.80 4.39
CA ILE A 36 -2.03 14.21 4.36
C ILE A 36 -2.08 12.68 4.19
N PHE A 37 -3.13 12.03 4.66
CA PHE A 37 -3.24 10.56 4.59
C PHE A 37 -3.26 10.00 3.17
N GLY A 38 -3.69 10.76 2.17
CA GLY A 38 -3.62 10.34 0.78
C GLY A 38 -2.18 10.27 0.24
N SER A 39 -1.39 11.32 0.46
CA SER A 39 0.02 11.35 0.07
C SER A 39 0.87 10.39 0.90
N LEU A 40 0.57 10.23 2.18
CA LEU A 40 1.23 9.28 3.05
C LEU A 40 0.95 7.84 2.62
N ALA A 41 -0.28 7.51 2.20
CA ALA A 41 -0.62 6.20 1.64
C ALA A 41 0.21 5.90 0.38
N MET A 42 0.38 6.87 -0.51
CA MET A 42 1.22 6.74 -1.69
C MET A 42 2.69 6.48 -1.32
N LEU A 43 3.22 7.22 -0.36
CA LEU A 43 4.60 7.05 0.10
C LEU A 43 4.83 5.65 0.67
N VAL A 44 3.92 5.20 1.54
CA VAL A 44 4.03 3.85 2.15
C VAL A 44 3.83 2.76 1.08
N LEU A 45 2.96 2.96 0.08
CA LEU A 45 2.81 2.04 -1.05
C LEU A 45 4.13 1.88 -1.82
N VAL A 46 4.79 2.99 -2.16
CA VAL A 46 6.09 2.95 -2.85
C VAL A 46 7.13 2.20 -2.00
N ASN A 47 7.17 2.47 -0.69
CA ASN A 47 8.03 1.73 0.22
C ASN A 47 7.74 0.22 0.20
N GLN A 48 6.47 -0.20 0.22
CA GLN A 48 6.08 -1.60 0.16
C GLN A 48 6.49 -2.27 -1.15
N LEU A 49 6.31 -1.58 -2.28
CA LEU A 49 6.73 -2.09 -3.59
C LEU A 49 8.23 -2.28 -3.68
N VAL A 50 9.02 -1.28 -3.32
CA VAL A 50 10.49 -1.35 -3.40
C VAL A 50 11.05 -2.41 -2.47
N THR A 51 10.64 -2.41 -1.21
CA THR A 51 11.10 -3.40 -0.23
C THR A 51 10.60 -4.81 -0.56
N GLY A 52 9.38 -4.95 -1.07
CA GLY A 52 8.80 -6.22 -1.47
C GLY A 52 9.52 -6.85 -2.66
N ILE A 53 9.80 -6.10 -3.71
CA ILE A 53 10.57 -6.57 -4.87
C ILE A 53 11.96 -7.04 -4.42
N TRP A 54 12.64 -6.26 -3.59
CA TRP A 54 13.96 -6.62 -3.10
C TRP A 54 13.94 -7.90 -2.25
N LEU A 55 12.95 -8.06 -1.37
CA LEU A 55 12.79 -9.26 -0.55
C LEU A 55 12.50 -10.50 -1.39
N THR A 56 11.67 -10.39 -2.43
CA THR A 56 11.36 -11.53 -3.32
C THR A 56 12.57 -12.00 -4.12
N MET A 57 13.53 -11.13 -4.43
CA MET A 57 14.77 -11.53 -5.10
C MET A 57 15.65 -12.46 -4.26
N ASN A 58 15.55 -12.39 -2.94
CA ASN A 58 16.36 -13.16 -2.00
C ASN A 58 15.58 -14.30 -1.29
N TYR A 59 14.26 -14.35 -1.47
CA TYR A 59 13.40 -15.33 -0.82
C TYR A 59 13.21 -16.60 -1.65
N VAL A 60 13.38 -17.77 -1.02
CA VAL A 60 13.14 -19.06 -1.65
C VAL A 60 11.79 -19.64 -1.20
N PRO A 61 10.76 -19.67 -2.06
CA PRO A 61 9.42 -20.14 -1.70
C PRO A 61 9.33 -21.69 -1.71
N SER A 62 10.04 -22.37 -0.79
CA SER A 62 9.98 -23.81 -0.62
C SER A 62 9.70 -24.18 0.82
N GLY A 63 9.14 -25.37 1.07
CA GLY A 63 8.80 -25.82 2.41
C GLY A 63 9.99 -25.85 3.38
N ASP A 64 11.14 -26.31 2.90
CA ASP A 64 12.35 -26.44 3.70
C ASP A 64 13.27 -25.22 3.61
N GLY A 65 13.25 -24.51 2.47
CA GLY A 65 14.14 -23.37 2.21
C GLY A 65 13.58 -22.00 2.66
N ALA A 66 12.28 -21.87 2.86
CA ALA A 66 11.65 -20.60 3.17
C ALA A 66 12.20 -19.98 4.47
N PHE A 67 12.27 -20.75 5.53
CA PHE A 67 12.81 -20.25 6.81
C PHE A 67 14.29 -19.90 6.72
N ALA A 68 15.09 -20.78 6.12
CA ALA A 68 16.52 -20.57 5.94
C ALA A 68 16.80 -19.32 5.08
N SER A 69 16.04 -19.08 4.01
CA SER A 69 16.19 -17.87 3.19
C SER A 69 15.85 -16.58 3.92
N VAL A 70 14.84 -16.61 4.80
CA VAL A 70 14.53 -15.46 5.66
C VAL A 70 15.63 -15.20 6.68
N GLU A 71 16.20 -16.25 7.26
CA GLU A 71 17.31 -16.13 8.20
C GLU A 71 18.57 -15.59 7.50
N TYR A 72 18.86 -16.08 6.30
CA TYR A 72 19.92 -15.58 5.43
C TYR A 72 19.76 -14.08 5.13
N ILE A 73 18.57 -13.63 4.75
CA ILE A 73 18.26 -12.20 4.53
C ILE A 73 18.54 -11.38 5.80
N MET A 74 18.21 -11.92 6.97
CA MET A 74 18.35 -11.19 8.22
C MET A 74 19.79 -11.08 8.73
N ARG A 75 20.64 -12.05 8.41
CA ARG A 75 21.99 -12.17 9.02
C ARG A 75 23.12 -11.90 8.04
N ASP A 76 23.02 -12.43 6.82
CA ASP A 76 24.15 -12.47 5.89
C ASP A 76 24.06 -11.40 4.79
N VAL A 77 22.87 -10.88 4.53
CA VAL A 77 22.67 -9.86 3.48
C VAL A 77 22.80 -8.46 4.08
N ASP A 78 23.65 -7.63 3.48
CA ASP A 78 23.84 -6.23 3.89
C ASP A 78 22.50 -5.47 3.88
N TYR A 79 22.14 -4.85 5.02
CA TYR A 79 20.89 -4.14 5.23
C TYR A 79 19.61 -4.99 5.06
N GLY A 80 19.70 -6.31 4.92
CA GLY A 80 18.56 -7.19 4.75
C GLY A 80 17.58 -7.14 5.92
N TRP A 81 18.07 -7.08 7.15
CA TRP A 81 17.27 -6.88 8.35
C TRP A 81 16.47 -5.58 8.32
N LEU A 82 17.08 -4.49 7.84
CA LEU A 82 16.43 -3.19 7.74
C LEU A 82 15.26 -3.22 6.75
N LEU A 83 15.50 -3.75 5.54
CA LEU A 83 14.48 -3.85 4.50
C LEU A 83 13.32 -4.76 4.91
N ARG A 84 13.62 -5.86 5.60
CA ARG A 84 12.57 -6.73 6.15
C ARG A 84 11.73 -6.04 7.21
N TYR A 85 12.34 -5.32 8.15
CA TYR A 85 11.58 -4.55 9.15
C TYR A 85 10.80 -3.41 8.52
N MET A 86 11.36 -2.69 7.55
CA MET A 86 10.64 -1.65 6.81
C MET A 86 9.42 -2.22 6.09
N HIS A 87 9.54 -3.42 5.51
CA HIS A 87 8.43 -4.08 4.84
C HIS A 87 7.34 -4.51 5.82
N SER A 88 7.69 -5.19 6.90
CA SER A 88 6.72 -5.71 7.87
C SER A 88 6.03 -4.61 8.67
N THR A 89 6.78 -3.63 9.15
CA THR A 89 6.22 -2.46 9.86
C THR A 89 5.46 -1.55 8.91
N GLY A 90 5.98 -1.38 7.69
CA GLY A 90 5.34 -0.62 6.62
C GLY A 90 4.00 -1.21 6.21
N ALA A 91 3.83 -2.52 6.21
CA ALA A 91 2.53 -3.16 5.95
C ALA A 91 1.49 -2.77 7.01
N SER A 92 1.85 -2.78 8.28
CA SER A 92 0.97 -2.32 9.37
C SER A 92 0.65 -0.83 9.27
N ALA A 93 1.66 -0.01 8.99
CA ALA A 93 1.48 1.43 8.78
C ALA A 93 0.58 1.72 7.57
N PHE A 94 0.67 0.93 6.50
CA PHE A 94 -0.15 1.08 5.31
C PHE A 94 -1.63 0.90 5.62
N PHE A 95 -2.01 -0.13 6.36
CA PHE A 95 -3.39 -0.33 6.77
C PHE A 95 -3.92 0.80 7.65
N ILE A 96 -3.14 1.26 8.63
CA ILE A 96 -3.53 2.37 9.49
C ILE A 96 -3.80 3.64 8.64
N VAL A 97 -2.88 3.96 7.74
CA VAL A 97 -2.99 5.15 6.88
C VAL A 97 -4.20 5.04 5.94
N ILE A 98 -4.45 3.86 5.36
CA ILE A 98 -5.62 3.65 4.49
C ILE A 98 -6.92 3.77 5.26
N TYR A 99 -7.02 3.24 6.47
CA TYR A 99 -8.21 3.42 7.31
C TYR A 99 -8.49 4.90 7.58
N LEU A 100 -7.47 5.66 7.94
CA LEU A 100 -7.61 7.09 8.17
C LEU A 100 -7.96 7.86 6.88
N HIS A 101 -7.40 7.43 5.73
CA HIS A 101 -7.76 7.97 4.42
C HIS A 101 -9.23 7.71 4.06
N MET A 102 -9.74 6.51 4.28
CA MET A 102 -11.15 6.16 4.07
C MET A 102 -12.06 6.90 5.06
N PHE A 103 -11.66 6.98 6.32
CA PHE A 103 -12.41 7.70 7.34
C PHE A 103 -12.57 9.18 7.00
N ARG A 104 -11.51 9.79 6.45
CA ARG A 104 -11.58 11.15 5.90
C ARG A 104 -12.64 11.25 4.80
N GLY A 105 -12.70 10.28 3.89
CA GLY A 105 -13.71 10.24 2.83
C GLY A 105 -15.15 10.19 3.38
N LEU A 106 -15.37 9.47 4.45
CA LEU A 106 -16.67 9.38 5.13
C LEU A 106 -17.04 10.67 5.84
N ILE A 107 -16.14 11.25 6.65
CA ILE A 107 -16.38 12.49 7.41
C ILE A 107 -16.72 13.66 6.47
N TYR A 108 -15.99 13.76 5.37
CA TYR A 108 -16.18 14.87 4.40
C TYR A 108 -17.28 14.58 3.35
N GLY A 109 -17.95 13.43 3.42
CA GLY A 109 -18.98 13.07 2.45
C GLY A 109 -18.47 12.91 1.01
N SER A 110 -17.19 12.59 0.85
CA SER A 110 -16.54 12.50 -0.48
C SER A 110 -17.05 11.33 -1.34
N TYR A 111 -17.89 10.47 -0.79
CA TYR A 111 -18.54 9.35 -1.48
C TYR A 111 -19.81 9.78 -2.24
N GLN A 112 -20.28 11.03 -2.04
CA GLN A 112 -21.48 11.55 -2.69
C GLN A 112 -21.20 12.08 -4.10
N LYS A 113 -22.28 12.29 -4.88
CA LYS A 113 -22.20 12.88 -6.23
C LYS A 113 -21.32 14.14 -6.26
N PRO A 114 -20.45 14.28 -7.26
CA PRO A 114 -20.22 13.47 -8.46
C PRO A 114 -19.09 12.41 -8.33
N ARG A 115 -18.64 12.07 -7.11
CA ARG A 115 -17.41 11.28 -6.84
C ARG A 115 -17.69 9.83 -6.44
N GLU A 116 -18.89 9.32 -6.69
CA GLU A 116 -19.31 7.96 -6.32
C GLU A 116 -18.41 6.87 -6.90
N LEU A 117 -18.08 6.98 -8.19
CA LEU A 117 -17.21 6.01 -8.87
C LEU A 117 -15.80 5.98 -8.26
N LEU A 118 -15.25 7.13 -7.89
CA LEU A 118 -13.94 7.20 -7.25
C LEU A 118 -13.93 6.47 -5.91
N TRP A 119 -15.01 6.61 -5.14
CA TRP A 119 -15.20 5.90 -3.89
C TRP A 119 -15.31 4.38 -4.10
N LEU A 120 -16.10 3.93 -5.09
CA LEU A 120 -16.23 2.52 -5.44
C LEU A 120 -14.89 1.89 -5.83
N PHE A 121 -14.11 2.56 -6.67
CA PHE A 121 -12.77 2.08 -7.03
C PHE A 121 -11.84 2.02 -5.82
N GLY A 122 -11.89 3.03 -4.94
CA GLY A 122 -11.11 3.01 -3.69
C GLY A 122 -11.47 1.82 -2.80
N MET A 123 -12.74 1.50 -2.65
CA MET A 123 -13.21 0.34 -1.90
C MET A 123 -12.79 -0.98 -2.54
N LEU A 124 -12.86 -1.07 -3.88
CA LEU A 124 -12.38 -2.26 -4.61
C LEU A 124 -10.89 -2.49 -4.38
N ILE A 125 -10.07 -1.44 -4.51
CA ILE A 125 -8.63 -1.51 -4.26
C ILE A 125 -8.35 -1.94 -2.81
N PHE A 126 -9.11 -1.43 -1.85
CA PHE A 126 -8.99 -1.83 -0.46
C PHE A 126 -9.29 -3.32 -0.24
N LEU A 127 -10.34 -3.86 -0.87
CA LEU A 127 -10.67 -5.28 -0.79
C LEU A 127 -9.58 -6.17 -1.42
N VAL A 128 -9.04 -5.77 -2.56
CA VAL A 128 -7.91 -6.46 -3.21
C VAL A 128 -6.67 -6.45 -2.31
N LEU A 129 -6.38 -5.31 -1.70
CA LEU A 129 -5.26 -5.17 -0.76
C LEU A 129 -5.42 -6.07 0.47
N MET A 130 -6.61 -6.21 1.00
CA MET A 130 -6.91 -7.15 2.09
C MET A 130 -6.70 -8.60 1.67
N ALA A 131 -7.14 -8.96 0.47
CA ALA A 131 -6.93 -10.29 -0.09
C ALA A 131 -5.44 -10.57 -0.31
N GLU A 132 -4.68 -9.61 -0.81
CA GLU A 132 -3.22 -9.70 -0.99
C GLU A 132 -2.49 -9.90 0.34
N ALA A 133 -2.85 -9.17 1.38
CA ALA A 133 -2.27 -9.32 2.71
C ALA A 133 -2.55 -10.72 3.30
N LEU A 134 -3.76 -11.24 3.11
CA LEU A 134 -4.10 -12.61 3.52
C LEU A 134 -3.29 -13.64 2.74
N TRP A 135 -3.14 -13.45 1.43
CA TRP A 135 -2.38 -14.34 0.57
C TRP A 135 -0.89 -14.35 0.90
N ALA A 136 -0.29 -13.19 1.08
CA ALA A 136 1.10 -13.05 1.52
C ALA A 136 1.34 -13.76 2.87
N THR A 137 0.38 -13.65 3.78
CA THR A 137 0.42 -14.33 5.08
C THR A 137 0.36 -15.87 4.95
N TYR A 138 -0.41 -16.37 3.99
CA TYR A 138 -0.53 -17.80 3.73
C TYR A 138 0.76 -18.40 3.16
N TYR A 139 1.43 -17.71 2.24
CA TYR A 139 2.67 -18.17 1.60
C TYR A 139 3.88 -18.19 2.55
N LEU A 140 3.94 -17.30 3.53
CA LEU A 140 5.06 -17.23 4.49
C LEU A 140 5.05 -18.32 5.58
N GLY A 141 4.19 -19.33 5.45
CA GLY A 141 4.18 -20.49 6.34
C GLY A 141 3.42 -20.27 7.64
N GLY A 142 2.28 -20.92 7.73
CA GLY A 142 1.21 -20.71 8.70
C GLY A 142 1.49 -20.84 10.20
N LYS A 143 2.72 -21.04 10.66
CA LYS A 143 3.00 -21.23 12.09
C LYS A 143 3.47 -19.97 12.83
N CYS A 144 4.03 -18.98 12.13
CA CYS A 144 4.56 -17.77 12.78
C CYS A 144 3.54 -16.61 12.84
N LEU A 145 2.36 -16.75 12.26
CA LEU A 145 1.47 -15.63 11.89
C LEU A 145 0.08 -15.64 12.53
N THR A 146 -0.12 -16.40 13.61
CA THR A 146 -1.40 -16.40 14.34
C THR A 146 -1.81 -15.01 14.88
N GLY A 147 -0.84 -14.14 15.16
CA GLY A 147 -1.09 -12.78 15.64
C GLY A 147 -1.57 -11.81 14.54
N ALA A 148 -0.86 -11.76 13.42
CA ALA A 148 -1.19 -10.86 12.31
C ALA A 148 -2.51 -11.25 11.60
N ARG A 149 -2.78 -12.56 11.51
CA ARG A 149 -4.02 -13.11 10.97
C ARG A 149 -5.25 -12.68 11.77
N ARG A 150 -5.15 -12.69 13.11
CA ARG A 150 -6.26 -12.26 13.99
C ARG A 150 -6.52 -10.76 13.85
N LEU A 151 -5.49 -9.93 13.75
CA LEU A 151 -5.67 -8.48 13.65
C LEU A 151 -6.36 -8.08 12.33
N SER A 152 -5.89 -8.61 11.21
CA SER A 152 -6.44 -8.29 9.88
C SER A 152 -7.88 -8.79 9.72
N PHE A 153 -8.17 -10.02 10.15
CA PHE A 153 -9.50 -10.61 10.02
C PHE A 153 -10.53 -9.97 10.99
N HIS A 154 -10.16 -9.73 12.24
CA HIS A 154 -11.04 -9.06 13.20
C HIS A 154 -11.30 -7.60 12.83
N CYS A 155 -10.31 -6.90 12.28
CA CYS A 155 -10.48 -5.53 11.82
C CYS A 155 -11.41 -5.47 10.59
N LEU A 156 -11.26 -6.41 9.64
CA LEU A 156 -12.13 -6.53 8.49
C LEU A 156 -13.58 -6.83 8.88
N VAL A 157 -13.79 -7.83 9.74
CA VAL A 157 -15.14 -8.23 10.17
C VAL A 157 -15.83 -7.13 10.97
N ARG A 158 -15.11 -6.45 11.88
CA ARG A 158 -15.66 -5.30 12.60
C ARG A 158 -15.98 -4.13 11.72
N PHE A 159 -15.13 -3.84 10.72
CA PHE A 159 -15.38 -2.75 9.78
C PHE A 159 -16.58 -3.04 8.88
N LEU A 160 -16.71 -4.28 8.37
CA LEU A 160 -17.88 -4.69 7.59
C LEU A 160 -19.18 -4.65 8.42
N LEU A 161 -19.13 -5.06 9.69
CA LEU A 161 -20.29 -4.97 10.59
C LEU A 161 -20.69 -3.53 10.89
N LEU A 162 -19.71 -2.61 11.08
CA LEU A 162 -19.98 -1.18 11.28
C LEU A 162 -20.46 -0.46 10.01
N ALA A 163 -20.15 -0.97 8.83
CA ALA A 163 -20.61 -0.40 7.57
C ALA A 163 -22.01 -0.89 7.17
N MET A 164 -22.54 -1.95 7.83
CA MET A 164 -23.87 -2.51 7.60
C MET A 164 -24.92 -2.04 8.63
N THR A 165 -24.51 -1.33 9.69
CA THR A 165 -25.38 -0.65 10.65
C THR A 165 -25.42 0.85 10.43
#